data_47a44ddcefa1e20a1b6a5e2dad8c46af
#
_entry.id   47a44ddcefa1e20a1b6a5e2dad8c46af
#
_cell.length_a   1.000
_cell.length_b   1.000
_cell.length_c   1.000
_cell.angle_alpha   90.00
_cell.angle_beta   90.00
_cell.angle_gamma   90.00
#
_symmetry.space_group_name_H-M   'P 1'
#
loop_
_entity.id
_entity.type
_entity.pdbx_description
1 polymer ?
#
loop_
_entity_poly.entity_id
_entity_poly.type
_entity_poly.pdbx_seq_one_letter_code
_entity_poly.pdbx_strand_id
1 'polypeptide(L)'
;IGSLTKTPVQVFVVTVIISVPMFVGFQQLEVGFDTRDNFDDSVPVVQDFLMIADEFQSSPSPLYVVIDGDIISQEGKMVYDDVISELTSSDEINGLPIGIWGVLEDSRSTSSELDNLMNQLDDSEVTWGMLKIWLLTEEGRNVSSGNLNYDATQTVISFQAATLDWEDTAEFESQLSDDLLKLEDNRDGEYSIQISGRSLILAQVTADVADSAVLSTATVAGVILIMLVGINTVRQKDVVRGAARGFVTWIPLMVVVVWVYGIMGLTGYQLNSQTVTIGALTLGLGVDYAVHFTTRLEEEVEHAPNADPADWTTKSAATTGRAMFGAALTTAGGFSVLNFSSLVPLQLFGQVFVVAIVLALISSLLLLPAL
;
A
#
# COMPACT_ATOMS: atom_id res chain seq x y z
N ILE A 1 9.80 -29.15 25.45
CA ILE A 1 8.39 -28.72 25.38
C ILE A 1 7.68 -29.14 26.67
N GLY A 2 7.66 -30.40 27.06
CA GLY A 2 6.95 -30.86 28.28
C GLY A 2 7.41 -30.21 29.60
N SER A 3 8.63 -29.66 29.68
CA SER A 3 9.07 -28.89 30.85
C SER A 3 8.44 -27.49 30.91
N LEU A 4 7.96 -26.93 29.78
CA LEU A 4 7.35 -25.62 29.74
C LEU A 4 5.97 -25.59 30.39
N THR A 5 5.23 -26.70 30.32
CA THR A 5 3.94 -26.82 31.03
C THR A 5 4.08 -26.81 32.54
N LYS A 6 5.29 -27.08 33.08
CA LYS A 6 5.61 -26.95 34.51
C LYS A 6 5.90 -25.51 34.94
N THR A 7 6.10 -24.61 33.97
CA THR A 7 6.46 -23.20 34.22
C THR A 7 5.64 -22.25 33.33
N PRO A 8 4.30 -22.36 33.34
CA PRO A 8 3.44 -21.56 32.44
C PRO A 8 3.61 -20.04 32.65
N VAL A 9 3.81 -19.62 33.90
CA VAL A 9 4.03 -18.21 34.24
C VAL A 9 5.31 -17.67 33.56
N GLN A 10 6.37 -18.50 33.49
CA GLN A 10 7.63 -18.09 32.87
C GLN A 10 7.45 -17.93 31.35
N VAL A 11 6.73 -18.84 30.70
CA VAL A 11 6.41 -18.75 29.26
C VAL A 11 5.60 -17.48 28.99
N PHE A 12 4.57 -17.22 29.80
CA PHE A 12 3.75 -16.02 29.68
C PHE A 12 4.59 -14.73 29.86
N VAL A 13 5.44 -14.66 30.91
CA VAL A 13 6.30 -13.49 31.15
C VAL A 13 7.27 -13.28 29.98
N VAL A 14 7.90 -14.32 29.46
CA VAL A 14 8.79 -14.21 28.29
C VAL A 14 8.03 -13.73 27.05
N THR A 15 6.83 -14.25 26.83
CA THR A 15 5.97 -13.81 25.72
C THR A 15 5.64 -12.33 25.82
N VAL A 16 5.26 -11.85 27.02
CA VAL A 16 4.97 -10.43 27.25
C VAL A 16 6.24 -9.57 27.02
N ILE A 17 7.40 -9.99 27.56
CA ILE A 17 8.67 -9.26 27.36
C ILE A 17 9.01 -9.12 25.87
N ILE A 18 8.82 -10.19 25.08
CA ILE A 18 9.07 -10.15 23.64
C ILE A 18 7.99 -9.31 22.91
N SER A 19 6.74 -9.36 23.38
CA SER A 19 5.64 -8.64 22.74
C SER A 19 5.74 -7.12 22.88
N VAL A 20 6.39 -6.60 23.92
CA VAL A 20 6.55 -5.15 24.11
C VAL A 20 7.35 -4.51 22.97
N PRO A 21 8.59 -4.92 22.66
CA PRO A 21 9.32 -4.36 21.53
C PRO A 21 8.63 -4.64 20.18
N MET A 22 7.97 -5.78 20.03
CA MET A 22 7.22 -6.09 18.81
C MET A 22 6.03 -5.17 18.63
N PHE A 23 5.35 -4.79 19.71
CA PHE A 23 4.27 -3.83 19.66
C PHE A 23 4.75 -2.41 19.31
N VAL A 24 5.93 -2.01 19.81
CA VAL A 24 6.57 -0.75 19.42
C VAL A 24 6.92 -0.78 17.93
N GLY A 25 7.50 -1.87 17.44
CA GLY A 25 7.76 -2.03 16.00
C GLY A 25 6.49 -2.02 15.15
N PHE A 26 5.39 -2.61 15.64
CA PHE A 26 4.10 -2.56 14.97
C PHE A 26 3.58 -1.11 14.80
N GLN A 27 3.82 -0.25 15.79
CA GLN A 27 3.45 1.17 15.70
C GLN A 27 4.37 1.97 14.76
N GLN A 28 5.55 1.45 14.45
CA GLN A 28 6.53 2.05 13.53
C GLN A 28 6.41 1.47 12.11
N LEU A 29 5.42 0.61 11.88
CA LEU A 29 5.21 -0.01 10.59
C LEU A 29 4.70 1.05 9.59
N GLU A 30 5.54 1.37 8.65
CA GLU A 30 5.22 2.29 7.57
C GLU A 30 4.53 1.56 6.42
N VAL A 31 3.72 2.31 5.70
CA VAL A 31 3.14 1.85 4.43
C VAL A 31 3.91 2.55 3.32
N GLY A 32 4.54 1.80 2.45
CA GLY A 32 5.36 2.38 1.39
C GLY A 32 5.09 1.73 0.05
N PHE A 33 5.00 2.57 -0.97
CA PHE A 33 4.94 2.14 -2.36
C PHE A 33 5.88 3.01 -3.20
N ASP A 34 7.09 3.25 -2.70
CA ASP A 34 8.07 3.97 -3.55
C ASP A 34 8.46 3.04 -4.71
N THR A 35 8.44 3.60 -5.90
CA THR A 35 8.91 2.91 -7.10
C THR A 35 10.38 2.50 -6.94
N ARG A 36 11.15 3.25 -6.12
CA ARG A 36 12.56 2.98 -5.79
C ARG A 36 12.71 1.64 -5.06
N ASP A 37 11.83 1.35 -4.10
CA ASP A 37 11.88 0.14 -3.28
C ASP A 37 11.51 -1.14 -4.05
N ASN A 38 11.00 -1.01 -5.28
CA ASN A 38 10.62 -2.16 -6.10
C ASN A 38 11.78 -2.79 -6.87
N PHE A 39 12.88 -2.07 -7.01
CA PHE A 39 14.01 -2.51 -7.82
C PHE A 39 15.30 -2.53 -7.01
N ASP A 40 16.21 -3.42 -7.40
CA ASP A 40 17.53 -3.50 -6.81
C ASP A 40 18.39 -2.31 -7.29
N ASP A 41 18.90 -1.52 -6.34
CA ASP A 41 19.76 -0.35 -6.59
C ASP A 41 21.04 -0.71 -7.35
N SER A 42 21.42 -1.97 -7.43
CA SER A 42 22.57 -2.43 -8.21
C SER A 42 22.32 -2.45 -9.72
N VAL A 43 21.05 -2.32 -10.17
CA VAL A 43 20.69 -2.35 -11.58
C VAL A 43 21.03 -0.99 -12.22
N PRO A 44 21.85 -0.92 -13.30
CA PRO A 44 22.32 0.34 -13.87
C PRO A 44 21.19 1.31 -14.24
N VAL A 45 20.11 0.85 -14.83
CA VAL A 45 18.97 1.71 -15.19
C VAL A 45 18.27 2.31 -13.96
N VAL A 46 18.31 1.61 -12.81
CA VAL A 46 17.77 2.13 -11.54
C VAL A 46 18.70 3.22 -10.99
N GLN A 47 20.02 3.00 -11.06
CA GLN A 47 21.01 4.01 -10.67
C GLN A 47 20.88 5.29 -11.51
N ASP A 48 20.70 5.16 -12.83
CA ASP A 48 20.47 6.30 -13.70
C ASP A 48 19.19 7.05 -13.35
N PHE A 49 18.11 6.31 -13.02
CA PHE A 49 16.84 6.88 -12.59
C PHE A 49 16.96 7.62 -11.25
N LEU A 50 17.63 7.03 -10.25
CA LEU A 50 17.88 7.65 -8.96
C LEU A 50 18.78 8.89 -9.10
N MET A 51 19.82 8.81 -9.93
CA MET A 51 20.69 9.95 -10.23
C MET A 51 19.91 11.13 -10.82
N ILE A 52 18.99 10.87 -11.76
CA ILE A 52 18.15 11.94 -12.32
C ILE A 52 17.27 12.56 -11.22
N ALA A 53 16.67 11.76 -10.36
CA ALA A 53 15.85 12.25 -9.28
C ALA A 53 16.64 13.12 -8.29
N ASP A 54 17.84 12.68 -7.91
CA ASP A 54 18.67 13.35 -6.90
C ASP A 54 19.37 14.60 -7.46
N GLU A 55 19.97 14.52 -8.65
CA GLU A 55 20.73 15.63 -9.24
C GLU A 55 19.82 16.77 -9.75
N PHE A 56 18.63 16.43 -10.24
CA PHE A 56 17.68 17.41 -10.76
C PHE A 56 16.58 17.77 -9.75
N GLN A 57 16.57 17.14 -8.57
CA GLN A 57 15.58 17.36 -7.51
C GLN A 57 14.13 17.33 -8.04
N SER A 58 13.87 16.47 -8.99
CA SER A 58 12.61 16.41 -9.72
C SER A 58 12.09 14.99 -9.79
N SER A 59 10.81 14.85 -9.52
CA SER A 59 10.15 13.56 -9.73
C SER A 59 10.24 13.17 -11.21
N PRO A 60 10.73 11.99 -11.55
CA PRO A 60 10.77 11.53 -12.94
C PRO A 60 9.39 11.26 -13.54
N SER A 61 8.33 11.34 -12.74
CA SER A 61 6.95 11.18 -13.20
C SER A 61 6.23 12.53 -13.14
N PRO A 62 5.80 13.10 -14.28
CA PRO A 62 5.07 14.35 -14.28
C PRO A 62 3.70 14.19 -13.62
N LEU A 63 3.23 15.29 -13.04
CA LEU A 63 1.87 15.49 -12.61
C LEU A 63 1.11 16.28 -13.67
N TYR A 64 -0.20 16.18 -13.61
CA TYR A 64 -1.09 16.79 -14.59
C TYR A 64 -2.24 17.50 -13.90
N VAL A 65 -2.55 18.72 -14.37
CA VAL A 65 -3.83 19.36 -14.10
C VAL A 65 -4.68 19.25 -15.37
N VAL A 66 -5.87 18.72 -15.25
CA VAL A 66 -6.87 18.64 -16.33
C VAL A 66 -7.91 19.72 -16.07
N ILE A 67 -8.12 20.59 -17.04
CA ILE A 67 -9.19 21.59 -17.03
C ILE A 67 -10.22 21.18 -18.08
N ASP A 68 -11.47 20.98 -17.66
CA ASP A 68 -12.62 20.71 -18.53
C ASP A 68 -13.48 21.98 -18.61
N GLY A 69 -13.88 22.37 -19.82
CA GLY A 69 -14.68 23.55 -20.09
C GLY A 69 -14.38 24.15 -21.47
N ASP A 70 -14.87 25.35 -21.78
CA ASP A 70 -14.52 26.05 -23.01
C ASP A 70 -13.14 26.71 -22.94
N ILE A 71 -12.08 25.88 -23.09
CA ILE A 71 -10.68 26.26 -22.90
C ILE A 71 -10.23 27.32 -23.92
N ILE A 72 -10.77 27.28 -25.14
CA ILE A 72 -10.39 28.18 -26.23
C ILE A 72 -11.40 29.32 -26.26
N SER A 73 -11.43 30.07 -25.19
CA SER A 73 -12.22 31.29 -25.00
C SER A 73 -11.43 32.25 -24.13
N GLN A 74 -11.86 33.50 -24.05
CA GLN A 74 -11.25 34.50 -23.15
C GLN A 74 -11.31 34.05 -21.68
N GLU A 75 -12.45 33.51 -21.25
CA GLU A 75 -12.66 33.03 -19.90
C GLU A 75 -11.82 31.77 -19.64
N GLY A 76 -11.81 30.79 -20.57
CA GLY A 76 -10.99 29.61 -20.47
C GLY A 76 -9.50 29.91 -20.37
N LYS A 77 -9.04 30.96 -21.09
CA LYS A 77 -7.66 31.43 -20.93
C LYS A 77 -7.39 32.03 -19.55
N MET A 78 -8.33 32.79 -18.99
CA MET A 78 -8.18 33.34 -17.62
C MET A 78 -8.13 32.21 -16.58
N VAL A 79 -9.00 31.19 -16.70
CA VAL A 79 -8.93 29.99 -15.83
C VAL A 79 -7.57 29.30 -15.93
N TYR A 80 -7.09 29.10 -17.15
CA TYR A 80 -5.78 28.52 -17.39
C TYR A 80 -4.65 29.34 -16.76
N ASP A 81 -4.66 30.67 -16.95
CA ASP A 81 -3.65 31.58 -16.42
C ASP A 81 -3.68 31.58 -14.85
N ASP A 82 -4.87 31.52 -14.24
CA ASP A 82 -5.03 31.38 -12.79
C ASP A 82 -4.42 30.07 -12.28
N VAL A 83 -4.68 28.94 -12.96
CA VAL A 83 -4.08 27.65 -12.64
C VAL A 83 -2.54 27.68 -12.79
N ILE A 84 -2.02 28.24 -13.87
CA ILE A 84 -0.58 28.39 -14.06
C ILE A 84 0.04 29.26 -12.95
N SER A 85 -0.65 30.33 -12.55
CA SER A 85 -0.18 31.18 -11.45
C SER A 85 -0.11 30.42 -10.14
N GLU A 86 -1.12 29.63 -9.83
CA GLU A 86 -1.15 28.77 -8.64
C GLU A 86 -0.01 27.75 -8.66
N LEU A 87 0.14 27.01 -9.75
CA LEU A 87 1.22 26.04 -9.92
C LEU A 87 2.62 26.70 -9.79
N THR A 88 2.79 27.90 -10.35
CA THR A 88 4.08 28.60 -10.33
C THR A 88 4.38 29.22 -8.95
N SER A 89 3.38 29.44 -8.11
CA SER A 89 3.54 29.99 -6.76
C SER A 89 4.00 28.95 -5.72
N SER A 90 3.86 27.66 -6.03
CA SER A 90 4.27 26.59 -5.13
C SER A 90 5.77 26.32 -5.21
N ASP A 91 6.44 26.33 -4.05
CA ASP A 91 7.87 25.99 -3.90
C ASP A 91 8.18 24.51 -4.18
N GLU A 92 7.15 23.66 -4.20
CA GLU A 92 7.27 22.21 -4.43
C GLU A 92 7.20 21.84 -5.91
N ILE A 93 6.98 22.83 -6.81
CA ILE A 93 6.91 22.59 -8.23
C ILE A 93 8.22 23.04 -8.89
N ASN A 94 8.87 22.12 -9.60
CA ASN A 94 10.09 22.35 -10.32
C ASN A 94 9.84 22.62 -11.79
N GLY A 95 10.45 23.71 -12.30
CA GLY A 95 10.34 24.11 -13.68
C GLY A 95 9.01 24.84 -13.99
N LEU A 96 8.80 25.12 -15.29
CA LEU A 96 7.60 25.79 -15.76
C LEU A 96 6.54 24.75 -16.15
N PRO A 97 5.28 24.92 -15.70
CA PRO A 97 4.18 24.08 -16.17
C PRO A 97 3.99 24.25 -17.69
N ILE A 98 3.80 23.12 -18.38
CA ILE A 98 3.61 23.07 -19.84
C ILE A 98 2.17 22.75 -20.14
N GLY A 99 1.48 23.66 -20.81
CA GLY A 99 0.10 23.47 -21.24
C GLY A 99 -0.15 24.12 -22.60
N ILE A 100 -1.39 24.09 -23.05
CA ILE A 100 -1.76 24.47 -24.43
C ILE A 100 -1.29 25.87 -24.83
N TRP A 101 -1.44 26.87 -23.95
CA TRP A 101 -1.08 28.25 -24.29
C TRP A 101 0.44 28.44 -24.43
N GLY A 102 1.26 27.75 -23.63
CA GLY A 102 2.71 27.74 -23.81
C GLY A 102 3.12 27.11 -25.14
N VAL A 103 2.51 25.98 -25.49
CA VAL A 103 2.77 25.27 -26.75
C VAL A 103 2.35 26.12 -27.97
N LEU A 104 1.22 26.83 -27.87
CA LEU A 104 0.77 27.74 -28.95
C LEU A 104 1.74 28.91 -29.13
N GLU A 105 2.20 29.50 -28.02
CA GLU A 105 3.16 30.62 -28.08
C GLU A 105 4.50 30.19 -28.69
N ASP A 106 5.03 29.04 -28.32
CA ASP A 106 6.26 28.48 -28.89
C ASP A 106 6.11 28.17 -30.40
N SER A 107 4.91 27.75 -30.81
CA SER A 107 4.62 27.36 -32.19
C SER A 107 4.36 28.54 -33.13
N ARG A 108 4.18 29.78 -32.62
CA ARG A 108 3.97 30.99 -33.43
C ARG A 108 5.06 31.22 -34.46
N SER A 109 6.30 30.95 -34.10
CA SER A 109 7.45 31.10 -35.01
C SER A 109 7.44 30.13 -36.20
N THR A 110 6.66 29.03 -36.09
CA THR A 110 6.62 27.96 -37.09
C THR A 110 5.41 28.08 -38.02
N SER A 111 4.31 28.69 -37.53
CA SER A 111 3.08 28.89 -38.31
C SER A 111 2.67 30.35 -38.36
N SER A 112 2.75 30.93 -39.56
CA SER A 112 2.32 32.33 -39.80
C SER A 112 0.81 32.53 -39.63
N GLU A 113 0.01 31.48 -39.83
CA GLU A 113 -1.43 31.53 -39.61
C GLU A 113 -1.71 31.61 -38.12
N LEU A 114 -1.06 30.76 -37.30
CA LEU A 114 -1.17 30.79 -35.85
C LEU A 114 -0.72 32.16 -35.29
N ASP A 115 0.42 32.67 -35.77
CA ASP A 115 0.95 33.98 -35.30
C ASP A 115 -0.07 35.12 -35.60
N ASN A 116 -0.68 35.12 -36.78
CA ASN A 116 -1.72 36.08 -37.10
C ASN A 116 -2.97 35.95 -36.21
N LEU A 117 -3.42 34.73 -35.96
CA LEU A 117 -4.56 34.48 -35.05
C LEU A 117 -4.24 34.93 -33.62
N MET A 118 -3.12 34.56 -33.11
CA MET A 118 -2.69 34.91 -31.73
C MET A 118 -2.51 36.43 -31.56
N ASN A 119 -2.02 37.14 -32.58
CA ASN A 119 -1.87 38.58 -32.55
C ASN A 119 -3.24 39.33 -32.64
N GLN A 120 -4.29 38.67 -33.10
CA GLN A 120 -5.64 39.24 -33.25
C GLN A 120 -6.56 38.80 -32.13
N LEU A 121 -6.09 37.97 -31.17
CA LEU A 121 -6.88 37.58 -30.01
C LEU A 121 -7.20 38.84 -29.19
N ASP A 122 -8.46 39.16 -29.14
CA ASP A 122 -9.06 40.28 -28.41
C ASP A 122 -10.34 39.82 -27.70
N ASP A 123 -11.13 40.73 -27.20
CA ASP A 123 -12.40 40.42 -26.51
C ASP A 123 -13.50 39.95 -27.49
N SER A 124 -13.21 39.72 -28.77
CA SER A 124 -14.18 39.29 -29.76
C SER A 124 -14.31 37.78 -29.82
N GLU A 125 -15.51 37.26 -29.61
CA GLU A 125 -15.83 35.84 -29.77
C GLU A 125 -15.46 35.27 -31.15
N VAL A 126 -15.38 36.15 -32.16
CA VAL A 126 -15.06 35.74 -33.55
C VAL A 126 -13.61 35.29 -33.65
N THR A 127 -12.67 36.01 -33.04
CA THR A 127 -11.24 35.65 -33.08
C THR A 127 -10.95 34.39 -32.29
N TRP A 128 -11.57 34.20 -31.15
CA TRP A 128 -11.52 32.95 -30.37
C TRP A 128 -12.11 31.78 -31.17
N GLY A 129 -13.21 31.97 -31.83
CA GLY A 129 -13.83 30.97 -32.73
C GLY A 129 -12.92 30.57 -33.88
N MET A 130 -12.20 31.52 -34.49
CA MET A 130 -11.21 31.23 -35.53
C MET A 130 -10.02 30.41 -35.01
N LEU A 131 -9.50 30.71 -33.83
CA LEU A 131 -8.44 29.90 -33.20
C LEU A 131 -8.94 28.49 -32.90
N LYS A 132 -10.17 28.36 -32.39
CA LYS A 132 -10.78 27.04 -32.13
C LYS A 132 -10.94 26.22 -33.43
N ILE A 133 -11.35 26.85 -34.53
CA ILE A 133 -11.43 26.18 -35.83
C ILE A 133 -10.03 25.77 -36.34
N TRP A 134 -9.05 26.65 -36.22
CA TRP A 134 -7.67 26.34 -36.62
C TRP A 134 -7.10 25.15 -35.84
N LEU A 135 -7.35 25.08 -34.51
CA LEU A 135 -6.92 23.95 -33.66
C LEU A 135 -7.57 22.61 -34.08
N LEU A 136 -8.69 22.64 -34.76
CA LEU A 136 -9.36 21.45 -35.32
C LEU A 136 -8.80 21.03 -36.69
N THR A 137 -7.97 21.84 -37.34
CA THR A 137 -7.25 21.47 -38.57
C THR A 137 -6.16 20.44 -38.28
N GLU A 138 -5.60 19.82 -39.32
CA GLU A 138 -4.50 18.86 -39.18
C GLU A 138 -3.24 19.55 -38.59
N GLU A 139 -2.93 20.79 -39.02
CA GLU A 139 -1.81 21.56 -38.48
C GLU A 139 -2.01 21.91 -37.01
N GLY A 140 -3.18 22.47 -36.66
CA GLY A 140 -3.51 22.82 -35.29
C GLY A 140 -3.48 21.62 -34.35
N ARG A 141 -3.97 20.46 -34.78
CA ARG A 141 -3.94 19.21 -34.03
C ARG A 141 -2.52 18.68 -33.81
N ASN A 142 -1.65 18.80 -34.81
CA ASN A 142 -0.25 18.41 -34.65
C ASN A 142 0.46 19.25 -33.57
N VAL A 143 0.09 20.52 -33.44
CA VAL A 143 0.60 21.41 -32.41
C VAL A 143 -0.01 21.10 -31.04
N SER A 144 -1.31 20.89 -30.96
CA SER A 144 -2.06 20.83 -29.70
C SER A 144 -2.28 19.41 -29.12
N SER A 145 -1.94 18.35 -29.87
CA SER A 145 -2.31 16.97 -29.57
C SER A 145 -1.83 16.43 -28.20
N GLY A 146 -0.80 17.02 -27.63
CA GLY A 146 -0.29 16.65 -26.29
C GLY A 146 -1.04 17.33 -25.13
N ASN A 147 -1.74 18.44 -25.39
CA ASN A 147 -2.27 19.30 -24.35
C ASN A 147 -3.76 19.62 -24.50
N LEU A 148 -4.38 19.28 -25.62
CA LEU A 148 -5.79 19.57 -25.90
C LEU A 148 -6.48 18.31 -26.43
N ASN A 149 -7.68 18.02 -25.93
CA ASN A 149 -8.47 16.90 -26.44
C ASN A 149 -9.02 17.18 -27.85
N TYR A 150 -9.60 16.14 -28.47
CA TYR A 150 -10.06 16.20 -29.86
C TYR A 150 -11.13 17.29 -30.09
N ASP A 151 -12.00 17.56 -29.13
CA ASP A 151 -13.12 18.49 -29.22
C ASP A 151 -12.77 19.88 -28.68
N ALA A 152 -11.53 20.11 -28.24
CA ALA A 152 -11.05 21.35 -27.64
C ALA A 152 -11.84 21.80 -26.40
N THR A 153 -12.35 20.84 -25.64
CA THR A 153 -13.10 21.05 -24.39
C THR A 153 -12.31 20.72 -23.16
N GLN A 154 -11.16 20.05 -23.30
CA GLN A 154 -10.30 19.69 -22.18
C GLN A 154 -8.85 19.98 -22.50
N THR A 155 -8.15 20.58 -21.56
CA THR A 155 -6.69 20.77 -21.65
C THR A 155 -5.96 20.10 -20.51
N VAL A 156 -4.72 19.71 -20.78
CA VAL A 156 -3.81 19.12 -19.80
C VAL A 156 -2.62 20.05 -19.63
N ILE A 157 -2.33 20.40 -18.40
CA ILE A 157 -1.10 21.10 -17.98
C ILE A 157 -0.23 20.06 -17.30
N SER A 158 0.97 19.84 -17.82
CA SER A 158 1.96 18.96 -17.21
C SER A 158 2.99 19.78 -16.42
N PHE A 159 3.35 19.30 -15.25
CA PHE A 159 4.36 19.90 -14.40
C PHE A 159 5.15 18.83 -13.63
N GLN A 160 6.27 19.21 -13.08
CA GLN A 160 7.09 18.32 -12.25
C GLN A 160 7.08 18.84 -10.82
N ALA A 161 6.75 17.97 -9.87
CA ALA A 161 6.92 18.25 -8.45
C ALA A 161 8.35 17.91 -8.01
N ALA A 162 8.79 18.49 -6.90
CA ALA A 162 9.98 18.05 -6.18
C ALA A 162 9.88 16.55 -5.85
N THR A 163 11.01 15.91 -5.58
CA THR A 163 11.03 14.52 -5.17
C THR A 163 10.51 14.44 -3.74
N LEU A 164 9.24 14.09 -3.59
CA LEU A 164 8.55 13.94 -2.32
C LEU A 164 8.42 12.45 -2.01
N ASP A 165 8.42 12.09 -0.72
CA ASP A 165 7.94 10.77 -0.31
C ASP A 165 6.43 10.65 -0.53
N TRP A 166 5.83 9.51 -0.21
CA TRP A 166 4.41 9.28 -0.49
C TRP A 166 3.49 10.09 0.46
N GLU A 167 3.92 10.36 1.71
CA GLU A 167 3.17 11.15 2.69
C GLU A 167 3.16 12.62 2.27
N ASP A 168 4.34 13.17 1.97
CA ASP A 168 4.50 14.51 1.46
C ASP A 168 3.77 14.71 0.12
N THR A 169 3.80 13.69 -0.75
CA THR A 169 3.04 13.71 -2.02
C THR A 169 1.54 13.77 -1.78
N ALA A 170 1.00 13.03 -0.81
CA ALA A 170 -0.42 13.06 -0.48
C ALA A 170 -0.83 14.39 0.15
N GLU A 171 0.01 14.98 1.01
CA GLU A 171 -0.23 16.30 1.60
C GLU A 171 -0.20 17.39 0.53
N PHE A 172 0.80 17.40 -0.33
CA PHE A 172 0.92 18.31 -1.47
C PHE A 172 -0.31 18.21 -2.40
N GLU A 173 -0.74 16.99 -2.74
CA GLU A 173 -1.95 16.78 -3.54
C GLU A 173 -3.17 17.41 -2.88
N SER A 174 -3.38 17.14 -1.60
CA SER A 174 -4.53 17.65 -0.86
C SER A 174 -4.55 19.18 -0.83
N GLN A 175 -3.41 19.82 -0.58
CA GLN A 175 -3.28 21.27 -0.57
C GLN A 175 -3.54 21.88 -1.96
N LEU A 176 -2.87 21.35 -2.98
CA LEU A 176 -3.03 21.84 -4.35
C LEU A 176 -4.45 21.59 -4.88
N SER A 177 -5.06 20.44 -4.54
CA SER A 177 -6.46 20.16 -4.90
C SER A 177 -7.42 21.16 -4.26
N ASP A 178 -7.22 21.49 -2.97
CA ASP A 178 -8.06 22.47 -2.25
C ASP A 178 -7.94 23.87 -2.85
N ASP A 179 -6.74 24.27 -3.28
CA ASP A 179 -6.51 25.57 -3.91
C ASP A 179 -7.11 25.64 -5.32
N LEU A 180 -7.01 24.57 -6.10
CA LEU A 180 -7.63 24.49 -7.41
C LEU A 180 -9.17 24.40 -7.34
N LEU A 181 -9.73 23.74 -6.34
CA LEU A 181 -11.18 23.73 -6.10
C LEU A 181 -11.73 25.14 -5.80
N LYS A 182 -10.96 25.99 -5.12
CA LYS A 182 -11.35 27.40 -4.89
C LYS A 182 -11.43 28.17 -6.22
N LEU A 183 -10.57 27.85 -7.19
CA LEU A 183 -10.64 28.45 -8.53
C LEU A 183 -11.87 27.96 -9.29
N GLU A 184 -12.25 26.71 -9.14
CA GLU A 184 -13.46 26.11 -9.72
C GLU A 184 -14.73 26.75 -9.14
N ASP A 185 -14.84 26.82 -7.80
CA ASP A 185 -16.01 27.37 -7.10
C ASP A 185 -16.30 28.83 -7.47
N ASN A 186 -15.28 29.62 -7.79
CA ASN A 186 -15.43 31.00 -8.22
C ASN A 186 -16.02 31.17 -9.65
N ARG A 187 -16.26 30.07 -10.38
CA ARG A 187 -16.66 30.06 -11.79
C ARG A 187 -18.01 29.39 -12.04
N ASP A 188 -18.88 29.29 -11.02
CA ASP A 188 -20.26 28.76 -11.10
C ASP A 188 -20.38 27.35 -11.73
N GLY A 189 -19.30 26.55 -11.70
CA GLY A 189 -19.27 25.18 -12.22
C GLY A 189 -19.21 25.06 -13.75
N GLU A 190 -18.83 26.10 -14.46
CA GLU A 190 -18.59 26.05 -15.91
C GLU A 190 -17.29 25.38 -16.28
N TYR A 191 -16.37 25.28 -15.33
CA TYR A 191 -15.07 24.61 -15.46
C TYR A 191 -14.89 23.60 -14.34
N SER A 192 -14.30 22.45 -14.68
CA SER A 192 -13.84 21.46 -13.71
C SER A 192 -12.33 21.32 -13.76
N ILE A 193 -11.68 21.39 -12.61
CA ILE A 193 -10.21 21.36 -12.49
C ILE A 193 -9.82 20.15 -11.64
N GLN A 194 -9.07 19.23 -12.22
CA GLN A 194 -8.68 17.99 -11.56
C GLN A 194 -7.18 17.77 -11.64
N ILE A 195 -6.58 17.28 -10.55
CA ILE A 195 -5.19 16.83 -10.53
C ILE A 195 -5.15 15.33 -10.84
N SER A 196 -4.15 14.93 -11.60
CA SER A 196 -3.85 13.52 -11.87
C SER A 196 -2.34 13.31 -12.02
N GLY A 197 -1.92 12.08 -11.81
CA GLY A 197 -0.52 11.69 -12.01
C GLY A 197 -0.24 10.33 -11.42
N ARG A 198 0.84 9.73 -11.88
CA ARG A 198 1.22 8.40 -11.38
C ARG A 198 1.53 8.41 -9.89
N SER A 199 2.22 9.43 -9.40
CA SER A 199 2.58 9.56 -7.99
C SER A 199 1.34 9.65 -7.11
N LEU A 200 0.33 10.42 -7.53
CA LEU A 200 -0.94 10.57 -6.81
C LEU A 200 -1.73 9.26 -6.78
N ILE A 201 -1.81 8.56 -7.93
CA ILE A 201 -2.48 7.25 -7.99
C ILE A 201 -1.77 6.25 -7.05
N LEU A 202 -0.43 6.28 -7.00
CA LEU A 202 0.33 5.41 -6.12
C LEU A 202 0.13 5.77 -4.64
N ALA A 203 0.09 7.06 -4.30
CA ALA A 203 -0.20 7.53 -2.94
C ALA A 203 -1.59 7.06 -2.48
N GLN A 204 -2.62 7.24 -3.32
CA GLN A 204 -3.97 6.77 -3.02
C GLN A 204 -4.04 5.24 -2.87
N VAL A 205 -3.42 4.50 -3.80
CA VAL A 205 -3.36 3.03 -3.72
C VAL A 205 -2.64 2.58 -2.45
N THR A 206 -1.60 3.30 -2.03
CA THR A 206 -0.87 2.99 -0.80
C THR A 206 -1.73 3.17 0.44
N ALA A 207 -2.48 4.26 0.53
CA ALA A 207 -3.45 4.50 1.61
C ALA A 207 -4.52 3.40 1.65
N ASP A 208 -5.12 3.06 0.50
CA ASP A 208 -6.14 2.00 0.39
C ASP A 208 -5.58 0.62 0.76
N VAL A 209 -4.31 0.36 0.44
CA VAL A 209 -3.61 -0.88 0.83
C VAL A 209 -3.44 -0.95 2.34
N ALA A 210 -3.06 0.15 3.01
CA ALA A 210 -2.93 0.21 4.46
C ALA A 210 -4.24 -0.15 5.17
N ASP A 211 -5.32 0.51 4.77
CA ASP A 211 -6.65 0.27 5.33
C ASP A 211 -7.12 -1.18 5.08
N SER A 212 -6.85 -1.69 3.87
CA SER A 212 -7.17 -3.06 3.49
C SER A 212 -6.39 -4.09 4.31
N ALA A 213 -5.14 -3.81 4.69
CA ALA A 213 -4.32 -4.70 5.52
C ALA A 213 -4.96 -4.93 6.89
N VAL A 214 -5.35 -3.83 7.55
CA VAL A 214 -6.00 -3.87 8.87
C VAL A 214 -7.35 -4.58 8.76
N LEU A 215 -8.19 -4.18 7.81
CA LEU A 215 -9.54 -4.73 7.65
C LEU A 215 -9.51 -6.22 7.29
N SER A 216 -8.65 -6.64 6.35
CA SER A 216 -8.54 -8.04 5.95
C SER A 216 -8.03 -8.92 7.10
N THR A 217 -6.98 -8.49 7.80
CA THR A 217 -6.42 -9.20 8.95
C THR A 217 -7.45 -9.31 10.07
N ALA A 218 -8.16 -8.23 10.41
CA ALA A 218 -9.21 -8.24 11.43
C ALA A 218 -10.39 -9.16 11.03
N THR A 219 -10.79 -9.13 9.76
CA THR A 219 -11.86 -9.99 9.25
C THR A 219 -11.48 -11.46 9.35
N VAL A 220 -10.27 -11.83 8.89
CA VAL A 220 -9.77 -13.22 8.99
C VAL A 220 -9.65 -13.65 10.46
N ALA A 221 -9.12 -12.78 11.34
CA ALA A 221 -9.04 -13.03 12.77
C ALA A 221 -10.42 -13.31 13.39
N GLY A 222 -11.43 -12.52 13.03
CA GLY A 222 -12.82 -12.71 13.48
C GLY A 222 -13.44 -14.02 12.98
N VAL A 223 -13.26 -14.35 11.70
CA VAL A 223 -13.74 -15.61 11.11
C VAL A 223 -13.08 -16.81 11.79
N ILE A 224 -11.76 -16.75 12.02
CA ILE A 224 -11.02 -17.81 12.73
C ILE A 224 -11.54 -17.96 14.17
N LEU A 225 -11.77 -16.85 14.88
CA LEU A 225 -12.34 -16.91 16.23
C LEU A 225 -13.71 -17.60 16.24
N ILE A 226 -14.61 -17.21 15.35
CA ILE A 226 -15.94 -17.84 15.22
C ILE A 226 -15.82 -19.34 14.91
N MET A 227 -14.92 -19.70 14.00
CA MET A 227 -14.65 -21.09 13.64
C MET A 227 -14.11 -21.90 14.82
N LEU A 228 -13.12 -21.37 15.54
CA LEU A 228 -12.53 -22.03 16.72
C LEU A 228 -13.57 -22.20 17.84
N VAL A 229 -14.35 -21.16 18.12
CA VAL A 229 -15.45 -21.24 19.10
C VAL A 229 -16.49 -22.27 18.67
N GLY A 230 -16.90 -22.29 17.40
CA GLY A 230 -17.87 -23.23 16.86
C GLY A 230 -17.40 -24.69 16.99
N ILE A 231 -16.18 -24.99 16.53
CA ILE A 231 -15.59 -26.33 16.61
C ILE A 231 -15.50 -26.80 18.06
N ASN A 232 -14.97 -25.96 18.95
CA ASN A 232 -14.82 -26.33 20.36
C ASN A 232 -16.16 -26.47 21.07
N THR A 233 -17.16 -25.65 20.72
CA THR A 233 -18.54 -25.77 21.29
C THR A 233 -19.18 -27.10 20.92
N VAL A 234 -19.08 -27.52 19.65
CA VAL A 234 -19.60 -28.81 19.18
C VAL A 234 -18.90 -29.97 19.89
N ARG A 235 -17.59 -29.91 20.06
CA ARG A 235 -16.79 -30.95 20.73
C ARG A 235 -17.08 -31.05 22.21
N GLN A 236 -17.13 -29.91 22.92
CA GLN A 236 -17.36 -29.87 24.38
C GLN A 236 -18.84 -30.06 24.75
N LYS A 237 -19.78 -29.95 23.80
CA LYS A 237 -21.22 -29.90 24.03
C LYS A 237 -21.64 -28.85 25.09
N ASP A 238 -20.81 -27.83 25.28
CA ASP A 238 -20.96 -26.74 26.23
C ASP A 238 -20.48 -25.45 25.58
N VAL A 239 -21.36 -24.48 25.42
CA VAL A 239 -21.06 -23.20 24.72
C VAL A 239 -20.00 -22.39 25.48
N VAL A 240 -20.09 -22.34 26.83
CA VAL A 240 -19.17 -21.51 27.63
C VAL A 240 -17.75 -22.09 27.59
N ARG A 241 -17.62 -23.39 27.77
CA ARG A 241 -16.30 -24.08 27.69
C ARG A 241 -15.74 -24.05 26.28
N GLY A 242 -16.62 -24.23 25.28
CA GLY A 242 -16.21 -24.13 23.86
C GLY A 242 -15.70 -22.75 23.50
N ALA A 243 -16.41 -21.69 23.93
CA ALA A 243 -16.00 -20.32 23.72
C ALA A 243 -14.66 -20.00 24.42
N ALA A 244 -14.51 -20.39 25.69
CA ALA A 244 -13.26 -20.17 26.43
C ALA A 244 -12.06 -20.84 25.75
N ARG A 245 -12.20 -22.10 25.31
CA ARG A 245 -11.13 -22.82 24.60
C ARG A 245 -10.84 -22.23 23.23
N GLY A 246 -11.90 -21.89 22.47
CA GLY A 246 -11.72 -21.21 21.18
C GLY A 246 -10.92 -19.91 21.31
N PHE A 247 -11.24 -19.13 22.33
CA PHE A 247 -10.53 -17.88 22.62
C PHE A 247 -9.08 -18.11 23.06
N VAL A 248 -8.82 -19.08 23.94
CA VAL A 248 -7.46 -19.47 24.36
C VAL A 248 -6.61 -19.91 23.17
N THR A 249 -7.19 -20.68 22.24
CA THR A 249 -6.48 -21.11 21.02
C THR A 249 -6.21 -19.93 20.06
N TRP A 250 -7.08 -18.90 20.07
CA TRP A 250 -6.97 -17.73 19.21
C TRP A 250 -5.88 -16.74 19.68
N ILE A 251 -5.64 -16.58 21.00
CA ILE A 251 -4.66 -15.62 21.54
C ILE A 251 -3.25 -15.81 20.93
N PRO A 252 -2.67 -17.02 20.89
CA PRO A 252 -1.34 -17.24 20.30
C PRO A 252 -1.23 -16.79 18.85
N LEU A 253 -2.33 -16.91 18.09
CA LEU A 253 -2.35 -16.47 16.67
C LEU A 253 -2.24 -14.96 16.57
N MET A 254 -2.97 -14.22 17.43
CA MET A 254 -2.88 -12.75 17.46
C MET A 254 -1.51 -12.27 17.90
N VAL A 255 -0.89 -12.96 18.85
CA VAL A 255 0.49 -12.66 19.27
C VAL A 255 1.46 -12.80 18.10
N VAL A 256 1.33 -13.85 17.29
CA VAL A 256 2.17 -14.04 16.10
C VAL A 256 1.99 -12.92 15.09
N VAL A 257 0.75 -12.49 14.82
CA VAL A 257 0.49 -11.37 13.90
C VAL A 257 1.19 -10.09 14.38
N VAL A 258 1.04 -9.76 15.67
CA VAL A 258 1.72 -8.60 16.27
C VAL A 258 3.25 -8.73 16.16
N TRP A 259 3.79 -9.93 16.35
CA TRP A 259 5.23 -10.15 16.24
C TRP A 259 5.74 -10.04 14.80
N VAL A 260 4.98 -10.55 13.82
CA VAL A 260 5.36 -10.46 12.41
C VAL A 260 5.39 -9.00 11.96
N TYR A 261 4.31 -8.26 12.19
CA TYR A 261 4.27 -6.84 11.87
C TYR A 261 5.24 -6.01 12.70
N GLY A 262 5.48 -6.40 13.97
CA GLY A 262 6.48 -5.77 14.82
C GLY A 262 7.91 -5.96 14.30
N ILE A 263 8.25 -7.15 13.80
CA ILE A 263 9.54 -7.39 13.15
C ILE A 263 9.67 -6.55 11.88
N MET A 264 8.61 -6.48 11.05
CA MET A 264 8.62 -5.64 9.85
C MET A 264 8.93 -4.18 10.20
N GLY A 265 8.21 -3.58 11.16
CA GLY A 265 8.46 -2.20 11.56
C GLY A 265 9.87 -1.98 12.18
N LEU A 266 10.36 -2.89 13.02
CA LEU A 266 11.71 -2.79 13.60
C LEU A 266 12.83 -2.96 12.57
N THR A 267 12.57 -3.65 11.46
CA THR A 267 13.56 -3.89 10.40
C THR A 267 13.44 -2.90 9.26
N GLY A 268 12.49 -1.95 9.33
CA GLY A 268 12.22 -0.98 8.26
C GLY A 268 11.52 -1.58 7.03
N TYR A 269 10.91 -2.77 7.18
CA TYR A 269 10.12 -3.36 6.10
C TYR A 269 8.75 -2.71 6.05
N GLN A 270 8.43 -2.15 4.91
CA GLN A 270 7.17 -1.45 4.68
C GLN A 270 6.04 -2.39 4.26
N LEU A 271 4.80 -1.99 4.57
CA LEU A 271 3.61 -2.60 3.98
C LEU A 271 3.48 -2.12 2.52
N ASN A 272 3.44 -3.07 1.61
CA ASN A 272 3.22 -2.84 0.19
C ASN A 272 2.14 -3.80 -0.34
N SER A 273 1.82 -3.74 -1.62
CA SER A 273 0.77 -4.57 -2.24
C SER A 273 0.98 -6.09 -2.07
N GLN A 274 2.21 -6.56 -1.85
CA GLN A 274 2.53 -7.96 -1.61
C GLN A 274 2.46 -8.29 -0.12
N THR A 275 3.04 -7.43 0.74
CA THR A 275 3.15 -7.69 2.18
C THR A 275 1.85 -7.43 2.95
N VAL A 276 0.90 -6.68 2.37
CA VAL A 276 -0.42 -6.40 2.95
C VAL A 276 -1.19 -7.67 3.36
N THR A 277 -1.01 -8.76 2.63
CA THR A 277 -1.71 -10.02 2.86
C THR A 277 -1.06 -10.90 3.95
N ILE A 278 0.14 -10.53 4.42
CA ILE A 278 0.93 -11.35 5.37
C ILE A 278 0.17 -11.62 6.66
N GLY A 279 -0.54 -10.65 7.21
CA GLY A 279 -1.34 -10.84 8.42
C GLY A 279 -2.40 -11.93 8.28
N ALA A 280 -3.18 -11.86 7.22
CA ALA A 280 -4.22 -12.85 6.92
C ALA A 280 -3.63 -14.25 6.64
N LEU A 281 -2.53 -14.31 5.87
CA LEU A 281 -1.81 -15.56 5.59
C LEU A 281 -1.19 -16.17 6.85
N THR A 282 -0.60 -15.34 7.72
CA THR A 282 -0.05 -15.78 9.00
C THR A 282 -1.12 -16.41 9.89
N LEU A 283 -2.29 -15.80 9.96
CA LEU A 283 -3.43 -16.35 10.70
C LEU A 283 -3.91 -17.66 10.09
N GLY A 284 -4.03 -17.75 8.75
CA GLY A 284 -4.46 -18.96 8.05
C GLY A 284 -3.54 -20.15 8.29
N LEU A 285 -2.22 -19.94 8.23
CA LEU A 285 -1.24 -20.98 8.56
C LEU A 285 -1.18 -21.30 10.04
N GLY A 286 -1.25 -20.26 10.87
CA GLY A 286 -1.18 -20.42 12.32
C GLY A 286 -2.35 -21.24 12.87
N VAL A 287 -3.56 -21.05 12.33
CA VAL A 287 -4.74 -21.79 12.79
C VAL A 287 -4.62 -23.29 12.52
N ASP A 288 -4.03 -23.69 11.40
CA ASP A 288 -3.80 -25.11 11.11
C ASP A 288 -2.90 -25.74 12.16
N TYR A 289 -1.78 -25.10 12.51
CA TYR A 289 -0.89 -25.59 13.58
C TYR A 289 -1.58 -25.63 14.94
N ALA A 290 -2.32 -24.58 15.28
CA ALA A 290 -3.03 -24.51 16.55
C ALA A 290 -4.10 -25.59 16.66
N VAL A 291 -4.93 -25.80 15.64
CA VAL A 291 -5.99 -26.82 15.64
C VAL A 291 -5.42 -28.22 15.70
N HIS A 292 -4.39 -28.54 14.87
CA HIS A 292 -3.77 -29.85 14.89
C HIS A 292 -3.14 -30.19 16.24
N PHE A 293 -2.42 -29.24 16.81
CA PHE A 293 -1.78 -29.44 18.11
C PHE A 293 -2.81 -29.58 19.24
N THR A 294 -3.82 -28.72 19.29
CA THR A 294 -4.90 -28.76 20.30
C THR A 294 -5.68 -30.06 20.21
N THR A 295 -6.04 -30.49 18.99
CA THR A 295 -6.75 -31.76 18.78
C THR A 295 -5.94 -32.94 19.32
N ARG A 296 -4.66 -32.97 19.00
CA ARG A 296 -3.78 -34.07 19.48
C ARG A 296 -3.61 -34.04 20.99
N LEU A 297 -3.49 -32.87 21.59
CA LEU A 297 -3.40 -32.71 23.04
C LEU A 297 -4.67 -33.22 23.73
N GLU A 298 -5.85 -32.91 23.19
CA GLU A 298 -7.14 -33.41 23.71
C GLU A 298 -7.21 -34.94 23.63
N GLU A 299 -6.78 -35.55 22.54
CA GLU A 299 -6.72 -37.02 22.39
C GLU A 299 -5.83 -37.66 23.48
N GLU A 300 -4.66 -37.07 23.75
CA GLU A 300 -3.77 -37.60 24.80
C GLU A 300 -4.39 -37.46 26.21
N VAL A 301 -5.10 -36.36 26.47
CA VAL A 301 -5.84 -36.16 27.72
C VAL A 301 -6.96 -37.21 27.88
N GLU A 302 -7.74 -37.49 26.83
CA GLU A 302 -8.80 -38.51 26.85
C GLU A 302 -8.23 -39.91 27.05
N HIS A 303 -7.10 -40.25 26.45
CA HIS A 303 -6.47 -41.58 26.55
C HIS A 303 -5.83 -41.84 27.93
N ALA A 304 -5.33 -40.79 28.57
CA ALA A 304 -4.63 -40.89 29.84
C ALA A 304 -4.98 -39.75 30.82
N PRO A 305 -6.25 -39.65 31.30
CA PRO A 305 -6.73 -38.47 32.04
C PRO A 305 -6.02 -38.20 33.35
N ASN A 306 -5.32 -39.18 33.92
CA ASN A 306 -4.56 -39.07 35.19
C ASN A 306 -3.06 -38.86 35.00
N ALA A 307 -2.56 -38.73 33.76
CA ALA A 307 -1.14 -38.46 33.50
C ALA A 307 -0.78 -36.99 33.78
N ASP A 308 0.53 -36.73 33.92
CA ASP A 308 1.04 -35.36 34.07
C ASP A 308 0.81 -34.55 32.77
N PRO A 309 0.34 -33.32 32.83
CA PRO A 309 0.20 -32.43 31.66
C PRO A 309 1.48 -32.36 30.81
N ALA A 310 2.65 -32.49 31.41
CA ALA A 310 3.92 -32.56 30.72
C ALA A 310 4.03 -33.79 29.78
N ASP A 311 3.44 -34.91 30.16
CA ASP A 311 3.44 -36.14 29.35
C ASP A 311 2.56 -36.00 28.13
N TRP A 312 1.32 -35.43 28.28
CA TRP A 312 0.44 -35.16 27.16
C TRP A 312 1.09 -34.23 26.13
N THR A 313 1.68 -33.14 26.59
CA THR A 313 2.37 -32.16 25.74
C THR A 313 3.58 -32.77 25.05
N THR A 314 4.38 -33.58 25.77
CA THR A 314 5.56 -34.23 25.18
C THR A 314 5.18 -35.22 24.08
N LYS A 315 4.15 -36.04 24.34
CA LYS A 315 3.65 -36.99 23.31
C LYS A 315 3.05 -36.29 22.10
N SER A 316 2.24 -35.25 22.32
CA SER A 316 1.67 -34.44 21.24
C SER A 316 2.77 -33.77 20.39
N ALA A 317 3.79 -33.23 21.03
CA ALA A 317 4.93 -32.63 20.33
C ALA A 317 5.79 -33.66 19.57
N ALA A 318 5.97 -34.86 20.14
CA ALA A 318 6.75 -35.92 19.50
C ALA A 318 6.05 -36.53 18.28
N THR A 319 4.73 -36.46 18.20
CA THR A 319 3.92 -36.99 17.09
C THR A 319 3.50 -35.87 16.12
N THR A 320 2.44 -35.16 16.46
CA THR A 320 1.88 -34.09 15.62
C THR A 320 2.83 -32.91 15.47
N GLY A 321 3.54 -32.49 16.54
CA GLY A 321 4.53 -31.42 16.45
C GLY A 321 5.67 -31.73 15.48
N ARG A 322 6.08 -33.00 15.36
CA ARG A 322 7.09 -33.42 14.38
C ARG A 322 6.56 -33.33 12.93
N ALA A 323 5.30 -33.69 12.70
CA ALA A 323 4.66 -33.55 11.41
C ALA A 323 4.50 -32.09 11.02
N MET A 324 4.06 -31.25 11.97
CA MET A 324 3.95 -29.78 11.79
C MET A 324 5.31 -29.15 11.47
N PHE A 325 6.38 -29.57 12.14
CA PHE A 325 7.73 -29.10 11.83
C PHE A 325 8.14 -29.45 10.39
N GLY A 326 7.85 -30.68 9.93
CA GLY A 326 8.11 -31.09 8.54
C GLY A 326 7.33 -30.24 7.54
N ALA A 327 6.04 -29.98 7.79
CA ALA A 327 5.22 -29.12 6.96
C ALA A 327 5.72 -27.66 6.96
N ALA A 328 6.06 -27.12 8.12
CA ALA A 328 6.62 -25.76 8.24
C ALA A 328 7.93 -25.63 7.47
N LEU A 329 8.82 -26.63 7.58
CA LEU A 329 10.12 -26.63 6.90
C LEU A 329 9.96 -26.65 5.36
N THR A 330 9.04 -27.45 4.84
CA THR A 330 8.78 -27.50 3.39
C THR A 330 8.16 -26.21 2.89
N THR A 331 7.21 -25.63 3.62
CA THR A 331 6.56 -24.36 3.25
C THR A 331 7.56 -23.21 3.34
N ALA A 332 8.32 -23.10 4.43
CA ALA A 332 9.37 -22.10 4.59
C ALA A 332 10.46 -22.23 3.52
N GLY A 333 10.87 -23.47 3.19
CA GLY A 333 11.81 -23.74 2.10
C GLY A 333 11.27 -23.26 0.74
N GLY A 334 9.99 -23.51 0.45
CA GLY A 334 9.36 -23.01 -0.78
C GLY A 334 9.36 -21.48 -0.87
N PHE A 335 8.97 -20.80 0.19
CA PHE A 335 8.97 -19.32 0.21
C PHE A 335 10.37 -18.71 0.28
N SER A 336 11.36 -19.43 0.81
CA SER A 336 12.76 -18.98 0.80
C SER A 336 13.33 -18.84 -0.62
N VAL A 337 12.75 -19.51 -1.62
CA VAL A 337 13.15 -19.37 -3.02
C VAL A 337 12.90 -17.95 -3.54
N LEU A 338 11.92 -17.23 -2.97
CA LEU A 338 11.63 -15.84 -3.34
C LEU A 338 12.79 -14.88 -3.04
N ASN A 339 13.71 -15.25 -2.12
CA ASN A 339 14.93 -14.46 -1.86
C ASN A 339 15.86 -14.34 -3.09
N PHE A 340 15.68 -15.20 -4.09
CA PHE A 340 16.44 -15.15 -5.33
C PHE A 340 15.70 -14.38 -6.46
N SER A 341 14.56 -13.77 -6.15
CA SER A 341 13.86 -12.91 -7.11
C SER A 341 14.67 -11.66 -7.40
N SER A 342 14.56 -11.12 -8.61
CA SER A 342 15.07 -9.79 -8.96
C SER A 342 14.15 -8.65 -8.51
N LEU A 343 12.94 -8.97 -8.03
CA LEU A 343 11.99 -7.99 -7.52
C LEU A 343 12.07 -7.95 -5.99
N VAL A 344 12.49 -6.81 -5.46
CA VAL A 344 12.67 -6.59 -4.01
C VAL A 344 11.39 -6.89 -3.22
N PRO A 345 10.17 -6.47 -3.63
CA PRO A 345 8.95 -6.78 -2.90
C PRO A 345 8.68 -8.28 -2.74
N LEU A 346 9.05 -9.10 -3.73
CA LEU A 346 8.92 -10.56 -3.62
C LEU A 346 9.96 -11.16 -2.67
N GLN A 347 11.19 -10.61 -2.63
CA GLN A 347 12.19 -11.02 -1.66
C GLN A 347 11.69 -10.74 -0.24
N LEU A 348 11.22 -9.51 0.03
CA LEU A 348 10.70 -9.09 1.32
C LEU A 348 9.49 -9.94 1.74
N PHE A 349 8.55 -10.16 0.82
CA PHE A 349 7.42 -11.04 1.07
C PHE A 349 7.86 -12.45 1.48
N GLY A 350 8.80 -13.04 0.75
CA GLY A 350 9.36 -14.36 1.07
C GLY A 350 10.02 -14.41 2.45
N GLN A 351 10.82 -13.41 2.79
CA GLN A 351 11.50 -13.31 4.09
C GLN A 351 10.51 -13.21 5.25
N VAL A 352 9.59 -12.26 5.17
CA VAL A 352 8.60 -12.05 6.24
C VAL A 352 7.70 -13.26 6.39
N PHE A 353 7.31 -13.91 5.28
CA PHE A 353 6.46 -15.08 5.33
C PHE A 353 7.16 -16.30 5.94
N VAL A 354 8.46 -16.50 5.68
CA VAL A 354 9.28 -17.51 6.38
C VAL A 354 9.32 -17.24 7.87
N VAL A 355 9.53 -16.00 8.29
CA VAL A 355 9.49 -15.60 9.70
C VAL A 355 8.11 -15.90 10.31
N ALA A 356 7.03 -15.57 9.62
CA ALA A 356 5.65 -15.85 10.05
C ALA A 356 5.42 -17.35 10.29
N ILE A 357 5.85 -18.21 9.36
CA ILE A 357 5.73 -19.68 9.49
C ILE A 357 6.48 -20.18 10.74
N VAL A 358 7.71 -19.71 10.95
CA VAL A 358 8.52 -20.10 12.10
C VAL A 358 7.88 -19.65 13.41
N LEU A 359 7.41 -18.42 13.48
CA LEU A 359 6.74 -17.87 14.66
C LEU A 359 5.41 -18.57 14.94
N ALA A 360 4.61 -18.90 13.92
CA ALA A 360 3.37 -19.64 14.07
C ALA A 360 3.62 -21.06 14.62
N LEU A 361 4.64 -21.75 14.12
CA LEU A 361 5.04 -23.05 14.64
C LEU A 361 5.52 -22.97 16.10
N ILE A 362 6.39 -22.02 16.42
CA ILE A 362 6.89 -21.78 17.78
C ILE A 362 5.73 -21.46 18.73
N SER A 363 4.85 -20.57 18.35
CA SER A 363 3.68 -20.19 19.15
C SER A 363 2.76 -21.38 19.42
N SER A 364 2.48 -22.20 18.42
CA SER A 364 1.64 -23.39 18.57
C SER A 364 2.29 -24.50 19.44
N LEU A 365 3.61 -24.62 19.42
CA LEU A 365 4.33 -25.65 20.19
C LEU A 365 4.73 -25.21 21.60
N LEU A 366 4.93 -23.93 21.85
CA LEU A 366 5.44 -23.41 23.12
C LEU A 366 4.42 -22.58 23.89
N LEU A 367 3.71 -21.68 23.21
CA LEU A 367 2.78 -20.77 23.88
C LEU A 367 1.41 -21.43 24.13
N LEU A 368 0.88 -22.13 23.14
CA LEU A 368 -0.43 -22.77 23.25
C LEU A 368 -0.49 -23.80 24.40
N PRO A 369 0.50 -24.70 24.63
CA PRO A 369 0.46 -25.63 25.75
C PRO A 369 0.61 -24.98 27.12
N ALA A 370 1.06 -23.74 27.20
CA ALA A 370 1.25 -23.01 28.45
C ALA A 370 0.01 -22.21 28.87
N LEU A 371 -0.97 -22.05 27.95
CA LEU A 371 -2.26 -21.39 28.17
C LEU A 371 -3.34 -22.40 28.55
#